data_7509e80effd3afda518a09834ed25941
#
_entry.id   7509e80effd3afda518a09834ed25941
#
_cell.length_a   1.000
_cell.length_b   1.000
_cell.length_c   1.000
_cell.angle_alpha   90.00
_cell.angle_beta   90.00
_cell.angle_gamma   90.00
#
_symmetry.space_group_name_H-M   'P 1'
#
loop_
_entity.id
_entity.type
_entity.pdbx_description
1 polymer ?
#
loop_
_entity_poly.entity_id
_entity_poly.type
_entity_poly.pdbx_seq_one_letter_code
_entity_poly.pdbx_strand_id
1 'polypeptide(L)'
;MAALSLLQTAFDLLLGLGLLWLAWRALACPDLFKAVVLFVSFGLLMALAWVRLAAPDVALAEAAIGAGLTGALLMVALARLRVH
;
A
#
# COMPACT_ATOMS: atom_id res chain seq x y z
N MET A 1 -6.78 -29.37 -5.62
CA MET A 1 -5.48 -28.83 -6.07
C MET A 1 -5.66 -27.77 -7.14
N ALA A 2 -6.34 -28.09 -8.23
CA ALA A 2 -6.57 -27.11 -9.30
C ALA A 2 -7.38 -25.90 -8.81
N ALA A 3 -8.40 -26.12 -7.96
CA ALA A 3 -9.22 -25.05 -7.41
C ALA A 3 -8.39 -24.10 -6.53
N LEU A 4 -7.52 -24.66 -5.69
CA LEU A 4 -6.65 -23.85 -4.83
C LEU A 4 -5.66 -23.02 -5.67
N SER A 5 -5.08 -23.62 -6.70
CA SER A 5 -4.18 -22.92 -7.59
C SER A 5 -4.88 -21.77 -8.31
N LEU A 6 -6.11 -21.98 -8.75
CA LEU A 6 -6.91 -20.93 -9.41
C LEU A 6 -7.21 -19.79 -8.44
N LEU A 7 -7.57 -20.13 -7.19
CA LEU A 7 -7.85 -19.11 -6.17
C LEU A 7 -6.61 -18.27 -5.87
N GLN A 8 -5.45 -18.90 -5.75
CA GLN A 8 -4.20 -18.19 -5.51
C GLN A 8 -3.84 -17.26 -6.66
N THR A 9 -4.01 -17.76 -7.89
CA THR A 9 -3.75 -16.94 -9.07
C THR A 9 -4.71 -15.75 -9.15
N ALA A 10 -5.99 -15.98 -8.87
CA ALA A 10 -6.98 -14.91 -8.86
C ALA A 10 -6.64 -13.87 -7.80
N PHE A 11 -6.25 -14.29 -6.61
CA PHE A 11 -5.84 -13.39 -5.54
C PHE A 11 -4.63 -12.55 -5.96
N ASP A 12 -3.62 -13.18 -6.56
CA ASP A 12 -2.41 -12.49 -7.00
C ASP A 12 -2.71 -11.45 -8.08
N LEU A 13 -3.60 -11.78 -9.02
CA LEU A 13 -4.00 -10.85 -10.07
C LEU A 13 -4.76 -9.66 -9.48
N LEU A 14 -5.68 -9.91 -8.56
CA LEU A 14 -6.42 -8.84 -7.89
C LEU A 14 -5.48 -7.95 -7.09
N LEU A 15 -4.52 -8.55 -6.41
CA LEU A 15 -3.53 -7.81 -5.63
C LEU A 15 -2.67 -6.91 -6.52
N GLY A 16 -2.18 -7.45 -7.64
CA GLY A 16 -1.39 -6.70 -8.59
C GLY A 16 -2.16 -5.54 -9.21
N LEU A 17 -3.40 -5.81 -9.63
CA LEU A 17 -4.26 -4.77 -10.20
C LEU A 17 -4.58 -3.70 -9.16
N GLY A 18 -4.84 -4.10 -7.92
CA GLY A 18 -5.09 -3.17 -6.83
C GLY A 18 -3.89 -2.27 -6.56
N LEU A 19 -2.68 -2.85 -6.58
CA LEU A 19 -1.46 -2.08 -6.40
C LEU A 19 -1.27 -1.04 -7.52
N LEU A 20 -1.48 -1.45 -8.77
CA LEU A 20 -1.38 -0.52 -9.89
C LEU A 20 -2.43 0.58 -9.81
N TRP A 21 -3.65 0.22 -9.45
CA TRP A 21 -4.73 1.18 -9.32
C TRP A 21 -4.46 2.19 -8.20
N LEU A 22 -4.03 1.71 -7.02
CA LEU A 22 -3.71 2.60 -5.91
C LEU A 22 -2.53 3.50 -6.22
N ALA A 23 -1.50 2.97 -6.90
CA ALA A 23 -0.36 3.78 -7.30
C ALA A 23 -0.80 4.91 -8.24
N TRP A 24 -1.62 4.58 -9.23
CA TRP A 24 -2.15 5.58 -10.15
C TRP A 24 -2.96 6.65 -9.41
N ARG A 25 -3.87 6.21 -8.54
CA ARG A 25 -4.73 7.12 -7.80
C ARG A 25 -3.93 8.02 -6.86
N ALA A 26 -2.91 7.47 -6.20
CA ALA A 26 -2.07 8.24 -5.29
C ALA A 26 -1.30 9.34 -6.02
N LEU A 27 -0.75 9.00 -7.19
CA LEU A 27 0.03 9.94 -7.98
C LEU A 27 -0.84 10.99 -8.68
N ALA A 28 -2.06 10.64 -9.02
CA ALA A 28 -2.96 11.51 -9.77
C ALA A 28 -3.87 12.36 -8.88
N CYS A 29 -3.86 12.11 -7.58
CA CYS A 29 -4.78 12.78 -6.65
C CYS A 29 -4.30 14.20 -6.34
N PRO A 30 -5.11 15.24 -6.63
CA PRO A 30 -4.71 16.62 -6.33
C PRO A 30 -4.80 16.99 -4.86
N ASP A 31 -5.64 16.28 -4.09
CA ASP A 31 -5.77 16.49 -2.65
C ASP A 31 -4.64 15.74 -1.93
N LEU A 32 -3.74 16.49 -1.29
CA LEU A 32 -2.57 15.93 -0.66
C LEU A 32 -2.92 14.97 0.48
N PHE A 33 -3.98 15.26 1.26
CA PHE A 33 -4.41 14.37 2.33
C PHE A 33 -4.85 13.02 1.76
N LYS A 34 -5.68 13.04 0.71
CA LYS A 34 -6.13 11.81 0.07
C LYS A 34 -4.97 11.05 -0.55
N ALA A 35 -4.01 11.76 -1.14
CA ALA A 35 -2.83 11.13 -1.71
C ALA A 35 -2.02 10.39 -0.66
N VAL A 36 -1.87 10.96 0.54
CA VAL A 36 -1.17 10.32 1.64
C VAL A 36 -1.91 9.05 2.09
N VAL A 37 -3.24 9.13 2.24
CA VAL A 37 -4.05 7.96 2.61
C VAL A 37 -3.93 6.86 1.55
N LEU A 38 -3.98 7.23 0.27
CA LEU A 38 -3.82 6.26 -0.82
C LEU A 38 -2.43 5.64 -0.82
N PHE A 39 -1.40 6.42 -0.51
CA PHE A 39 -0.04 5.93 -0.42
C PHE A 39 0.11 4.91 0.73
N VAL A 40 -0.47 5.20 1.90
CA VAL A 40 -0.46 4.28 3.04
C VAL A 40 -1.19 2.99 2.68
N SER A 41 -2.34 3.11 2.01
CA SER A 41 -3.09 1.93 1.55
C SER A 41 -2.28 1.10 0.56
N PHE A 42 -1.57 1.75 -0.35
CA PHE A 42 -0.66 1.08 -1.28
C PHE A 42 0.41 0.31 -0.52
N GLY A 43 1.01 0.93 0.51
CA GLY A 43 2.03 0.27 1.31
C GLY A 43 1.52 -0.97 2.03
N LEU A 44 0.28 -0.91 2.55
CA LEU A 44 -0.33 -2.07 3.21
C LEU A 44 -0.62 -3.18 2.21
N LEU A 45 -1.10 -2.84 1.01
CA LEU A 45 -1.30 -3.83 -0.05
C LEU A 45 0.02 -4.43 -0.49
N MET A 46 1.08 -3.63 -0.56
CA MET A 46 2.42 -4.10 -0.88
C MET A 46 2.92 -5.10 0.17
N ALA A 47 2.59 -4.86 1.45
CA ALA A 47 2.93 -5.81 2.51
C ALA A 47 2.27 -7.17 2.26
N LEU A 48 1.01 -7.19 1.81
CA LEU A 48 0.34 -8.43 1.42
C LEU A 48 1.07 -9.12 0.27
N ALA A 49 1.56 -8.34 -0.69
CA ALA A 49 2.33 -8.89 -1.81
C ALA A 49 3.60 -9.58 -1.31
N TRP A 50 4.29 -9.00 -0.33
CA TRP A 50 5.47 -9.63 0.27
C TRP A 50 5.12 -10.95 0.95
N VAL A 51 3.98 -11.01 1.66
CA VAL A 51 3.52 -12.27 2.26
C VAL A 51 3.29 -13.32 1.16
N ARG A 52 2.68 -12.93 0.05
CA ARG A 52 2.45 -13.83 -1.08
C ARG A 52 3.75 -14.34 -1.69
N LEU A 53 4.82 -13.54 -1.61
CA LEU A 53 6.15 -13.92 -2.09
C LEU A 53 6.97 -14.67 -1.03
N ALA A 54 6.34 -15.13 0.04
CA ALA A 54 6.96 -15.87 1.14
C ALA A 54 8.04 -15.05 1.86
N ALA A 55 7.81 -13.74 2.00
CA ALA A 55 8.71 -12.84 2.69
C ALA A 55 7.98 -12.09 3.81
N PRO A 56 7.52 -12.80 4.88
CA PRO A 56 6.73 -12.17 5.93
C PRO A 56 7.50 -11.13 6.75
N ASP A 57 8.79 -11.29 6.93
CA ASP A 57 9.61 -10.30 7.64
C ASP A 57 9.73 -9.00 6.85
N VAL A 58 9.84 -9.09 5.52
CA VAL A 58 9.81 -7.90 4.66
C VAL A 58 8.42 -7.26 4.72
N ALA A 59 7.35 -8.08 4.77
CA ALA A 59 5.99 -7.58 4.89
C ALA A 59 5.82 -6.79 6.19
N LEU A 60 6.34 -7.28 7.31
CA LEU A 60 6.28 -6.58 8.58
C LEU A 60 7.04 -5.26 8.52
N ALA A 61 8.23 -5.25 7.92
CA ALA A 61 9.02 -4.04 7.77
C ALA A 61 8.29 -3.02 6.89
N GLU A 62 7.69 -3.47 5.79
CA GLU A 62 6.91 -2.60 4.90
C GLU A 62 5.71 -1.99 5.63
N ALA A 63 4.98 -2.80 6.39
CA ALA A 63 3.83 -2.30 7.13
C ALA A 63 4.23 -1.32 8.23
N ALA A 64 5.28 -1.65 8.99
CA ALA A 64 5.71 -0.83 10.13
C ALA A 64 6.35 0.48 9.68
N ILE A 65 7.21 0.44 8.68
CA ILE A 65 7.97 1.61 8.24
C ILE A 65 7.27 2.31 7.09
N GLY A 66 6.89 1.55 6.05
CA GLY A 66 6.28 2.14 4.87
C GLY A 66 4.92 2.74 5.12
N ALA A 67 4.03 2.00 5.79
CA ALA A 67 2.70 2.51 6.10
C ALA A 67 2.65 3.22 7.45
N GLY A 68 3.29 2.65 8.49
CA GLY A 68 3.23 3.21 9.83
C GLY A 68 4.05 4.47 10.00
N LEU A 69 5.37 4.33 9.98
CA LEU A 69 6.26 5.46 10.25
C LEU A 69 6.18 6.51 9.15
N THR A 70 6.29 6.10 7.90
CA THR A 70 6.24 7.03 6.76
C THR A 70 4.88 7.71 6.68
N GLY A 71 3.80 6.95 6.88
CA GLY A 71 2.46 7.52 6.88
C GLY A 71 2.29 8.57 7.97
N ALA A 72 2.77 8.28 9.18
CA ALA A 72 2.70 9.22 10.29
C ALA A 72 3.50 10.50 10.00
N LEU A 73 4.70 10.35 9.44
CA LEU A 73 5.53 11.50 9.10
C LEU A 73 4.89 12.35 8.00
N LEU A 74 4.28 11.71 7.00
CA LEU A 74 3.58 12.43 5.94
C LEU A 74 2.37 13.19 6.47
N MET A 75 1.64 12.60 7.43
CA MET A 75 0.51 13.29 8.05
C MET A 75 0.96 14.49 8.85
N VAL A 76 2.06 14.39 9.59
CA VAL A 76 2.63 15.53 10.33
C VAL A 76 3.07 16.62 9.36
N ALA A 77 3.76 16.23 8.28
CA ALA A 77 4.20 17.19 7.26
C ALA A 77 3.00 17.90 6.64
N LEU A 78 1.94 17.15 6.34
CA LEU A 78 0.72 17.71 5.76
C LEU A 78 0.07 18.71 6.70
N ALA A 79 -0.01 18.37 7.99
CA ALA A 79 -0.57 19.27 8.99
C ALA A 79 0.21 20.58 9.06
N ARG A 80 1.54 20.51 8.98
CA ARG A 80 2.39 21.70 8.98
C ARG A 80 2.19 22.57 7.74
N LEU A 81 2.05 21.92 6.58
CA LEU A 81 1.80 22.64 5.34
C LEU A 81 0.47 23.38 5.37
N ARG A 82 -0.54 22.82 6.03
CA ARG A 82 -1.86 23.43 6.12
C ARG A 82 -1.88 24.66 7.02
N VAL A 83 -0.97 24.73 7.99
CA VAL A 83 -0.89 25.86 8.92
C VAL A 83 -0.28 27.08 8.23
N HIS A 84 0.57 26.87 7.25
CA HIS A 84 1.28 27.91 6.51
C HIS A 84 0.68 28.09 5.11
#